data_0e15dfcb568485aadad3c63ba1457aba
#
_entry.id   0e15dfcb568485aadad3c63ba1457aba
#
_cell.length_a   1.000
_cell.length_b   1.000
_cell.length_c   1.000
_cell.angle_alpha   90.00
_cell.angle_beta   90.00
_cell.angle_gamma   90.00
#
_symmetry.space_group_name_H-M   'P 1'
#
loop_
_entity.id
_entity.type
_entity.pdbx_description
1 polymer ?
#
loop_
_entity_poly.entity_id
_entity_poly.type
_entity_poly.pdbx_seq_one_letter_code
_entity_poly.pdbx_strand_id
1 'polypeptide(L)'
;NMADQVIMKSSKSPAVMKEFFSKHKENMLYMPIINYNTKPWGKHEALFNDYLATDLPFIAYEMCWDGSLKGEKKVFNKVLKDGKRLWINTLWGKLCGGKENGYDDDAAVGNEEKIYGKILSYGTSMIQTDRPAMLINYLEKKGRHTLK
;
A
#
# COMPACT_ATOMS: atom_id res chain seq x y z
N ASN A 1 23.88 13.21 2.39
CA ASN A 1 23.04 12.16 2.95
C ASN A 1 21.72 12.15 2.19
N MET A 2 21.29 11.01 1.65
CA MET A 2 20.06 10.86 0.85
C MET A 2 19.01 10.02 1.60
N ALA A 3 19.14 9.85 2.90
CA ALA A 3 18.24 9.01 3.68
C ALA A 3 16.79 9.53 3.67
N ASP A 4 16.59 10.84 3.56
CA ASP A 4 15.29 11.50 3.44
C ASP A 4 14.60 11.28 2.09
N GLN A 5 15.32 10.72 1.11
CA GLN A 5 14.79 10.36 -0.21
C GLN A 5 14.43 8.87 -0.33
N VAL A 6 14.61 8.10 0.76
CA VAL A 6 14.38 6.66 0.79
C VAL A 6 13.17 6.34 1.65
N ILE A 7 12.26 5.53 1.11
CA ILE A 7 11.18 4.91 1.89
C ILE A 7 11.60 3.49 2.26
N MET A 8 11.91 3.28 3.52
CA MET A 8 12.17 1.94 4.04
C MET A 8 10.85 1.19 4.28
N LYS A 9 10.78 -0.07 3.90
CA LYS A 9 9.60 -0.92 4.06
C LYS A 9 9.93 -2.17 4.87
N SER A 10 9.00 -2.60 5.72
CA SER A 10 9.19 -3.80 6.55
C SER A 10 7.86 -4.36 7.06
N SER A 11 7.79 -5.68 7.27
CA SER A 11 6.68 -6.37 7.95
C SER A 11 6.98 -6.65 9.43
N LYS A 12 7.96 -5.96 10.01
CA LYS A 12 8.31 -6.10 11.43
C LYS A 12 7.30 -5.34 12.32
N SER A 13 7.22 -5.72 13.59
CA SER A 13 6.36 -5.03 14.56
C SER A 13 6.86 -3.60 14.87
N PRO A 14 5.98 -2.70 15.34
CA PRO A 14 6.39 -1.36 15.76
C PRO A 14 7.50 -1.37 16.81
N ALA A 15 7.50 -2.31 17.74
CA ALA A 15 8.55 -2.45 18.77
C ALA A 15 9.93 -2.67 18.16
N VAL A 16 10.03 -3.60 17.19
CA VAL A 16 11.28 -3.88 16.47
C VAL A 16 11.73 -2.64 15.68
N MET A 17 10.79 -1.93 15.06
CA MET A 17 11.12 -0.73 14.28
C MET A 17 11.52 0.45 15.17
N LYS A 18 10.94 0.61 16.35
CA LYS A 18 11.39 1.61 17.34
C LYS A 18 12.82 1.34 17.78
N GLU A 19 13.15 0.08 18.06
CA GLU A 19 14.53 -0.31 18.40
C GLU A 19 15.48 -0.02 17.24
N PHE A 20 15.10 -0.36 16.01
CA PHE A 20 15.89 -0.04 14.83
C PHE A 20 16.18 1.46 14.72
N PHE A 21 15.14 2.30 14.75
CA PHE A 21 15.29 3.76 14.62
C PHE A 21 15.98 4.41 15.80
N SER A 22 15.98 3.80 16.99
CA SER A 22 16.76 4.31 18.13
C SER A 22 18.27 4.20 17.89
N LYS A 23 18.69 3.24 17.06
CA LYS A 23 20.10 2.97 16.71
C LYS A 23 20.54 3.70 15.43
N HIS A 24 19.56 4.03 14.57
CA HIS A 24 19.78 4.67 13.26
C HIS A 24 19.09 6.03 13.27
N LYS A 25 19.87 7.11 13.39
CA LYS A 25 19.37 8.48 13.54
C LYS A 25 19.10 9.21 12.21
N GLU A 26 19.24 8.50 11.10
CA GLU A 26 18.96 9.04 9.78
C GLU A 26 17.44 9.29 9.62
N ASN A 27 17.08 10.43 9.06
CA ASN A 27 15.69 10.78 8.73
C ASN A 27 15.15 9.97 7.54
N MET A 28 15.01 8.66 7.72
CA MET A 28 14.41 7.79 6.71
C MET A 28 12.88 7.82 6.82
N LEU A 29 12.22 7.92 5.68
CA LEU A 29 10.78 7.67 5.61
C LEU A 29 10.52 6.18 5.82
N TYR A 30 9.43 5.86 6.52
CA TYR A 30 9.09 4.46 6.81
C TYR A 30 7.65 4.14 6.41
N MET A 31 7.45 2.88 6.00
CA MET A 31 6.14 2.35 5.64
C MET A 31 6.05 0.88 6.05
N PRO A 32 5.13 0.48 6.96
CA PRO A 32 4.88 -0.92 7.27
C PRO A 32 4.19 -1.64 6.11
N ILE A 33 4.56 -2.92 5.92
CA ILE A 33 3.92 -3.85 5.00
C ILE A 33 2.92 -4.70 5.78
N ILE A 34 1.65 -4.64 5.40
CA ILE A 34 0.56 -5.42 5.98
C ILE A 34 0.03 -6.38 4.93
N ASN A 35 0.21 -7.68 5.14
CA ASN A 35 -0.26 -8.74 4.23
C ASN A 35 -1.77 -8.97 4.42
N TYR A 36 -2.59 -8.00 4.00
CA TYR A 36 -4.04 -8.01 4.18
C TYR A 36 -4.74 -9.17 3.44
N ASN A 37 -4.11 -9.69 2.41
CA ASN A 37 -4.59 -10.77 1.57
C ASN A 37 -4.26 -12.19 2.08
N THR A 38 -3.38 -12.32 3.08
CA THR A 38 -2.91 -13.62 3.55
C THR A 38 -3.86 -14.20 4.59
N LYS A 39 -4.33 -15.42 4.38
CA LYS A 39 -5.16 -16.15 5.34
C LYS A 39 -4.30 -17.02 6.26
N PRO A 40 -4.60 -17.13 7.56
CA PRO A 40 -5.65 -16.39 8.27
C PRO A 40 -5.28 -14.92 8.51
N TRP A 41 -6.22 -14.03 8.28
CA TRP A 41 -6.04 -12.58 8.45
C TRP A 41 -5.65 -12.18 9.90
N GLY A 42 -6.13 -12.90 10.91
CA GLY A 42 -5.96 -12.52 12.31
C GLY A 42 -4.53 -12.18 12.76
N LYS A 43 -3.50 -12.89 12.23
CA LYS A 43 -2.09 -12.57 12.50
C LYS A 43 -1.68 -11.20 11.94
N HIS A 44 -2.15 -10.88 10.77
CA HIS A 44 -1.83 -9.62 10.09
C HIS A 44 -2.70 -8.48 10.61
N GLU A 45 -3.91 -8.78 11.09
CA GLU A 45 -4.77 -7.84 11.78
C GLU A 45 -4.16 -7.38 13.10
N ALA A 46 -3.53 -8.27 13.86
CA ALA A 46 -2.80 -7.91 15.06
C ALA A 46 -1.70 -6.90 14.74
N LEU A 47 -0.85 -7.19 13.74
CA LEU A 47 0.21 -6.28 13.30
C LEU A 47 -0.36 -4.92 12.85
N PHE A 48 -1.47 -4.93 12.11
CA PHE A 48 -2.12 -3.70 11.67
C PHE A 48 -2.63 -2.87 12.85
N ASN A 49 -3.27 -3.51 13.84
CA ASN A 49 -3.75 -2.83 15.03
C ASN A 49 -2.59 -2.29 15.89
N ASP A 50 -1.46 -3.00 15.98
CA ASP A 50 -0.25 -2.52 16.65
C ASP A 50 0.26 -1.23 15.99
N TYR A 51 0.22 -1.14 14.65
CA TYR A 51 0.60 0.07 13.92
C TYR A 51 -0.41 1.21 14.09
N LEU A 52 -1.70 0.92 14.20
CA LEU A 52 -2.72 1.94 14.51
C LEU A 52 -2.57 2.52 15.92
N ALA A 53 -1.98 1.77 16.84
CA ALA A 53 -1.79 2.16 18.24
C ALA A 53 -0.40 2.73 18.54
N THR A 54 0.53 2.73 17.58
CA THR A 54 1.91 3.16 17.81
C THR A 54 2.08 4.67 17.64
N ASP A 55 3.05 5.23 18.36
CA ASP A 55 3.58 6.58 18.16
C ASP A 55 4.80 6.62 17.22
N LEU A 56 5.21 5.48 16.66
CA LEU A 56 6.27 5.41 15.66
C LEU A 56 5.92 6.26 14.44
N PRO A 57 6.77 7.22 14.02
CA PRO A 57 6.50 8.00 12.82
C PRO A 57 6.65 7.13 11.56
N PHE A 58 5.63 7.14 10.72
CA PHE A 58 5.64 6.53 9.39
C PHE A 58 4.63 7.24 8.47
N ILE A 59 4.78 7.09 7.16
CA ILE A 59 4.07 7.93 6.17
C ILE A 59 2.87 7.24 5.51
N ALA A 60 2.89 5.91 5.41
CA ALA A 60 1.90 5.14 4.66
C ALA A 60 1.81 3.73 5.19
N TYR A 61 0.76 3.01 4.80
CA TYR A 61 0.67 1.55 4.90
C TYR A 61 0.75 0.94 3.50
N GLU A 62 1.66 -0.03 3.29
CA GLU A 62 1.58 -0.92 2.15
C GLU A 62 0.62 -2.06 2.49
N MET A 63 -0.57 -2.03 1.88
CA MET A 63 -1.59 -3.05 2.07
C MET A 63 -1.53 -4.03 0.92
N CYS A 64 -1.00 -5.23 1.16
CA CYS A 64 -1.02 -6.29 0.16
C CYS A 64 -2.47 -6.76 -0.04
N TRP A 65 -3.07 -6.36 -1.14
CA TRP A 65 -4.49 -6.49 -1.42
C TRP A 65 -4.73 -7.44 -2.61
N ASP A 66 -5.74 -8.30 -2.52
CA ASP A 66 -6.14 -9.22 -3.59
C ASP A 66 -7.57 -8.99 -4.11
N GLY A 67 -8.26 -8.01 -3.55
CA GLY A 67 -9.62 -7.65 -3.96
C GLY A 67 -10.69 -8.66 -3.57
N SER A 68 -10.35 -9.75 -2.90
CA SER A 68 -11.25 -10.85 -2.57
C SER A 68 -11.89 -10.75 -1.19
N LEU A 69 -11.35 -9.91 -0.30
CA LEU A 69 -11.79 -9.85 1.09
C LEU A 69 -12.99 -8.92 1.27
N LYS A 70 -14.04 -9.44 1.91
CA LYS A 70 -15.19 -8.62 2.30
C LYS A 70 -14.78 -7.60 3.37
N GLY A 71 -15.26 -6.36 3.22
CA GLY A 71 -15.01 -5.31 4.21
C GLY A 71 -13.67 -4.58 4.05
N GLU A 72 -12.93 -4.81 2.97
CA GLU A 72 -11.66 -4.15 2.68
C GLU A 72 -11.74 -2.61 2.78
N LYS A 73 -12.83 -2.01 2.29
CA LYS A 73 -13.07 -0.56 2.41
C LYS A 73 -13.07 -0.09 3.88
N LYS A 74 -13.61 -0.90 4.79
CA LYS A 74 -13.62 -0.58 6.23
C LYS A 74 -12.20 -0.56 6.80
N VAL A 75 -11.35 -1.50 6.38
CA VAL A 75 -9.95 -1.57 6.82
C VAL A 75 -9.15 -0.40 6.23
N PHE A 76 -9.29 -0.12 4.94
CA PHE A 76 -8.60 0.99 4.29
C PHE A 76 -9.03 2.36 4.85
N ASN A 77 -10.31 2.51 5.22
CA ASN A 77 -10.77 3.71 5.92
C ASN A 77 -10.09 3.91 7.29
N LYS A 78 -9.65 2.86 7.97
CA LYS A 78 -8.85 3.03 9.20
C LYS A 78 -7.49 3.65 8.89
N VAL A 79 -6.83 3.23 7.79
CA VAL A 79 -5.57 3.85 7.31
C VAL A 79 -5.74 5.34 7.07
N LEU A 80 -6.80 5.71 6.35
CA LEU A 80 -7.07 7.12 6.02
C LEU A 80 -7.41 7.95 7.26
N LYS A 81 -8.16 7.39 8.22
CA LYS A 81 -8.47 8.04 9.50
C LYS A 81 -7.25 8.23 10.39
N ASP A 82 -6.26 7.34 10.28
CA ASP A 82 -4.95 7.47 10.94
C ASP A 82 -4.08 8.57 10.30
N GLY A 83 -4.58 9.27 9.29
CA GLY A 83 -3.86 10.33 8.58
C GLY A 83 -2.72 9.82 7.69
N LYS A 84 -2.67 8.52 7.41
CA LYS A 84 -1.62 7.89 6.62
C LYS A 84 -2.05 7.69 5.17
N ARG A 85 -1.05 7.58 4.28
CA ARG A 85 -1.28 7.24 2.88
C ARG A 85 -1.52 5.73 2.73
N LEU A 86 -2.33 5.37 1.74
CA LEU A 86 -2.58 4.00 1.36
C LEU A 86 -1.76 3.67 0.10
N TRP A 87 -0.88 2.66 0.22
CA TRP A 87 -0.13 2.09 -0.88
C TRP A 87 -0.69 0.72 -1.24
N ILE A 88 -1.00 0.49 -2.51
CA ILE A 88 -1.47 -0.80 -3.04
C ILE A 88 -0.58 -1.21 -4.21
N ASN A 89 -0.28 -2.51 -4.28
CA ASN A 89 0.46 -3.12 -5.38
C ASN A 89 -0.50 -3.69 -6.42
N THR A 90 -0.22 -3.44 -7.69
CA THR A 90 -0.98 -3.99 -8.82
C THR A 90 -0.16 -4.93 -9.71
N LEU A 91 1.07 -5.21 -9.32
CA LEU A 91 2.05 -6.05 -10.00
C LEU A 91 1.52 -7.49 -10.27
N TRP A 92 2.43 -8.44 -10.36
CA TRP A 92 2.10 -9.86 -10.53
C TRP A 92 1.47 -10.49 -9.28
N GLY A 93 0.83 -11.65 -9.47
CA GLY A 93 -0.05 -12.27 -8.49
C GLY A 93 0.53 -12.50 -7.09
N LYS A 94 1.80 -12.89 -6.96
CA LYS A 94 2.43 -13.11 -5.64
C LYS A 94 2.51 -11.84 -4.80
N LEU A 95 2.72 -10.68 -5.42
CA LEU A 95 2.75 -9.38 -4.75
C LEU A 95 1.37 -8.74 -4.60
N CYS A 96 0.42 -9.17 -5.44
CA CYS A 96 -0.98 -8.74 -5.38
C CYS A 96 -1.86 -9.73 -4.60
N GLY A 97 -1.29 -10.35 -3.59
CA GLY A 97 -2.03 -11.23 -2.73
C GLY A 97 -2.41 -12.59 -3.29
N GLY A 98 -1.64 -13.07 -4.24
CA GLY A 98 -1.82 -14.40 -4.82
C GLY A 98 -2.80 -14.44 -5.99
N LYS A 99 -3.25 -13.30 -6.49
CA LYS A 99 -3.99 -13.25 -7.75
C LYS A 99 -3.08 -13.72 -8.88
N GLU A 100 -3.49 -14.76 -9.61
CA GLU A 100 -2.66 -15.51 -10.55
C GLU A 100 -2.02 -14.64 -11.63
N ASN A 101 -2.76 -13.72 -12.21
CA ASN A 101 -2.31 -12.89 -13.34
C ASN A 101 -1.87 -11.47 -12.96
N GLY A 102 -1.98 -11.08 -11.69
CA GLY A 102 -1.78 -9.70 -11.27
C GLY A 102 -2.90 -8.77 -11.75
N TYR A 103 -2.94 -7.57 -11.17
CA TYR A 103 -3.96 -6.59 -11.53
C TYR A 103 -3.58 -5.74 -12.75
N ASP A 104 -2.29 -5.51 -12.97
CA ASP A 104 -1.80 -4.78 -14.13
C ASP A 104 -2.11 -5.51 -15.44
N ASP A 105 -2.05 -6.84 -15.45
CA ASP A 105 -2.41 -7.64 -16.62
C ASP A 105 -3.92 -7.59 -16.90
N ASP A 106 -4.75 -7.63 -15.86
CA ASP A 106 -6.20 -7.46 -16.01
C ASP A 106 -6.55 -6.05 -16.54
N ALA A 107 -5.86 -5.01 -16.05
CA ALA A 107 -6.06 -3.66 -16.54
C ALA A 107 -5.67 -3.53 -18.03
N ALA A 108 -4.58 -4.16 -18.44
CA ALA A 108 -4.06 -4.13 -19.81
C ALA A 108 -5.02 -4.70 -20.87
N VAL A 109 -5.94 -5.58 -20.46
CA VAL A 109 -6.98 -6.14 -21.36
C VAL A 109 -8.31 -5.38 -21.29
N GLY A 110 -8.28 -4.10 -20.93
CA GLY A 110 -9.44 -3.21 -20.97
C GLY A 110 -10.23 -3.12 -19.66
N ASN A 111 -9.68 -3.60 -18.55
CA ASN A 111 -10.30 -3.53 -17.23
C ASN A 111 -9.75 -2.40 -16.33
N GLU A 112 -9.14 -1.37 -16.90
CA GLU A 112 -8.50 -0.26 -16.17
C GLU A 112 -9.44 0.35 -15.11
N GLU A 113 -10.67 0.66 -15.47
CA GLU A 113 -11.66 1.23 -14.54
C GLU A 113 -12.00 0.26 -13.41
N LYS A 114 -12.15 -1.01 -13.73
CA LYS A 114 -12.48 -2.06 -12.75
C LYS A 114 -11.33 -2.28 -11.75
N ILE A 115 -10.09 -2.07 -12.16
CA ILE A 115 -8.90 -2.26 -11.34
C ILE A 115 -8.49 -0.93 -10.71
N TYR A 116 -7.99 0.02 -11.50
CA TYR A 116 -7.48 1.29 -10.99
C TYR A 116 -8.57 2.16 -10.40
N GLY A 117 -9.74 2.22 -11.03
CA GLY A 117 -10.89 2.96 -10.50
C GLY A 117 -11.34 2.45 -9.14
N LYS A 118 -11.40 1.12 -8.98
CA LYS A 118 -11.72 0.49 -7.70
C LYS A 118 -10.68 0.84 -6.62
N ILE A 119 -9.38 0.70 -6.93
CA ILE A 119 -8.28 1.03 -6.02
C ILE A 119 -8.34 2.50 -5.60
N LEU A 120 -8.53 3.41 -6.55
CA LEU A 120 -8.65 4.84 -6.28
C LEU A 120 -9.88 5.18 -5.42
N SER A 121 -10.98 4.43 -5.56
CA SER A 121 -12.19 4.61 -4.74
C SER A 121 -11.98 4.33 -3.26
N TYR A 122 -10.91 3.64 -2.89
CA TYR A 122 -10.49 3.40 -1.50
C TYR A 122 -9.65 4.54 -0.92
N GLY A 123 -9.36 5.59 -1.69
CA GLY A 123 -8.48 6.67 -1.26
C GLY A 123 -6.99 6.36 -1.42
N THR A 124 -6.65 5.35 -2.22
CA THR A 124 -5.25 5.02 -2.53
C THR A 124 -4.56 6.21 -3.19
N SER A 125 -3.40 6.56 -2.67
CA SER A 125 -2.57 7.66 -3.17
C SER A 125 -1.19 7.22 -3.67
N MET A 126 -0.85 5.94 -3.48
CA MET A 126 0.41 5.35 -3.92
C MET A 126 0.11 3.98 -4.54
N ILE A 127 0.50 3.78 -5.78
CA ILE A 127 0.28 2.52 -6.51
C ILE A 127 1.62 2.04 -7.05
N GLN A 128 2.00 0.81 -6.70
CA GLN A 128 3.15 0.16 -7.30
C GLN A 128 2.68 -0.70 -8.47
N THR A 129 3.17 -0.39 -9.66
CA THR A 129 2.79 -1.01 -10.94
C THR A 129 4.03 -1.34 -11.77
N ASP A 130 3.96 -2.37 -12.59
CA ASP A 130 4.95 -2.66 -13.65
C ASP A 130 4.53 -2.07 -15.01
N ARG A 131 3.36 -1.38 -15.07
CA ARG A 131 2.84 -0.68 -16.25
C ARG A 131 2.64 0.82 -15.99
N PRO A 132 3.72 1.56 -15.62
CA PRO A 132 3.58 2.95 -15.16
C PRO A 132 2.98 3.88 -16.22
N ALA A 133 3.32 3.72 -17.49
CA ALA A 133 2.76 4.55 -18.56
C ALA A 133 1.23 4.37 -18.67
N MET A 134 0.73 3.13 -18.56
CA MET A 134 -0.70 2.85 -18.58
C MET A 134 -1.42 3.47 -17.41
N LEU A 135 -0.87 3.32 -16.19
CA LEU A 135 -1.43 3.92 -14.99
C LEU A 135 -1.45 5.44 -15.07
N ILE A 136 -0.36 6.08 -15.54
CA ILE A 136 -0.27 7.54 -15.70
C ILE A 136 -1.35 8.01 -16.68
N ASN A 137 -1.46 7.40 -17.87
CA ASN A 137 -2.49 7.75 -18.85
C ASN A 137 -3.91 7.62 -18.27
N TYR A 138 -4.16 6.59 -17.47
CA TYR A 138 -5.44 6.41 -16.79
C TYR A 138 -5.70 7.54 -15.79
N LEU A 139 -4.71 7.88 -14.95
CA LEU A 139 -4.81 8.93 -13.94
C LEU A 139 -5.00 10.32 -14.57
N GLU A 140 -4.34 10.61 -15.68
CA GLU A 140 -4.52 11.86 -16.45
C GLU A 140 -5.94 11.99 -16.98
N LYS A 141 -6.49 10.94 -17.60
CA LYS A 141 -7.91 10.90 -18.04
C LYS A 141 -8.90 11.16 -16.89
N LYS A 142 -8.51 10.82 -15.66
CA LYS A 142 -9.32 11.07 -14.44
C LYS A 142 -9.01 12.41 -13.76
N GLY A 143 -8.14 13.23 -14.33
CA GLY A 143 -7.71 14.50 -13.72
C GLY A 143 -6.95 14.34 -12.40
N ARG A 144 -6.34 13.17 -12.18
CA ARG A 144 -5.64 12.82 -10.94
C ARG A 144 -4.11 12.85 -11.04
N HIS A 145 -3.58 13.06 -12.21
CA HIS A 145 -2.15 13.21 -12.45
C HIS A 145 -1.95 14.36 -13.42
N THR A 146 -1.16 15.35 -13.01
CA THR A 146 -0.68 16.42 -13.88
C THR A 146 0.83 16.43 -13.77
N LEU A 147 1.52 16.11 -14.87
CA LEU A 147 2.94 16.41 -14.98
C LEU A 147 3.07 17.95 -14.96
N LYS A 148 3.76 18.46 -13.94
CA LYS A 148 4.21 19.86 -13.92
C LYS A 148 5.58 19.96 -14.55
#